data_75b22de559889885bd29ccffc9e53b9d
#
_entry.id   75b22de559889885bd29ccffc9e53b9d
#
_cell.length_a   1.000
_cell.length_b   1.000
_cell.length_c   1.000
_cell.angle_alpha   90.00
_cell.angle_beta   90.00
_cell.angle_gamma   90.00
#
_symmetry.space_group_name_H-M   'P 1'
#
loop_
_entity.id
_entity.type
_entity.pdbx_description
1 polymer ?
#
loop_
_entity_poly.entity_id
_entity_poly.type
_entity_poly.pdbx_seq_one_letter_code
_entity_poly.pdbx_strand_id
1 'polypeptide(L)'
;MKKEKTTQFLMKPKVDFCFKELMEDEEVRNAFLAAVLGINLEEIVESRILPSHLRQKDKDDKLGILDVRVLLNNKEQIDIEIQVTSSEYWAERTLFYLGKMFVDQLKPGEDYQKLEKCIHVGILNFTLFDDEEYYSRFHFWSDQGRKMYSDKYEIHTLELPKLAKHEYPETELLKWLQFINAESKEEFEMAA
;
A
#
# COMPACT_ATOMS: atom_id res chain seq x y z
N MET A 1 12.30 34.16 -33.65
CA MET A 1 11.24 33.72 -32.72
C MET A 1 11.75 32.53 -31.93
N LYS A 2 12.09 32.75 -30.66
CA LYS A 2 12.43 31.65 -29.74
C LYS A 2 11.11 30.94 -29.38
N LYS A 3 10.96 29.66 -29.75
CA LYS A 3 9.91 28.80 -29.19
C LYS A 3 10.16 28.68 -27.69
N GLU A 4 9.30 29.27 -26.88
CA GLU A 4 9.22 28.94 -25.46
C GLU A 4 8.93 27.44 -25.36
N LYS A 5 9.89 26.70 -24.80
CA LYS A 5 9.63 25.35 -24.35
C LYS A 5 8.70 25.49 -23.14
N THR A 6 7.42 25.29 -23.34
CA THR A 6 6.48 25.05 -22.25
C THR A 6 6.95 23.78 -21.56
N THR A 7 7.63 23.94 -20.44
CA THR A 7 7.95 22.81 -19.56
C THR A 7 6.59 22.33 -19.05
N GLN A 8 6.11 21.24 -19.62
CA GLN A 8 4.90 20.57 -19.14
C GLN A 8 5.21 20.08 -17.72
N PHE A 9 4.48 20.60 -16.73
CA PHE A 9 4.61 20.15 -15.35
C PHE A 9 4.14 18.70 -15.29
N LEU A 10 5.05 17.77 -14.96
CA LEU A 10 4.75 16.36 -14.78
C LEU A 10 4.65 16.08 -13.28
N MET A 11 3.47 15.67 -12.85
CA MET A 11 3.25 15.27 -11.48
C MET A 11 3.78 13.85 -11.28
N LYS A 12 4.65 13.65 -10.28
CA LYS A 12 5.26 12.35 -10.00
C LYS A 12 4.30 11.52 -9.13
N PRO A 13 3.94 10.28 -9.53
CA PRO A 13 2.99 9.46 -8.78
C PRO A 13 3.43 9.14 -7.35
N LYS A 14 4.74 9.07 -7.07
CA LYS A 14 5.26 8.87 -5.71
C LYS A 14 5.11 10.07 -4.77
N VAL A 15 4.60 11.20 -5.24
CA VAL A 15 4.22 12.33 -4.38
C VAL A 15 2.87 12.02 -3.76
N ASP A 16 2.78 12.11 -2.45
CA ASP A 16 1.60 11.75 -1.64
C ASP A 16 0.26 12.25 -2.23
N PHE A 17 0.18 13.54 -2.57
CA PHE A 17 -1.03 14.10 -3.19
C PHE A 17 -1.38 13.42 -4.51
N CYS A 18 -0.38 13.21 -5.41
CA CYS A 18 -0.62 12.58 -6.70
C CYS A 18 -1.05 11.12 -6.55
N PHE A 19 -0.42 10.40 -5.63
CA PHE A 19 -0.79 9.01 -5.33
C PHE A 19 -2.22 8.89 -4.81
N LYS A 20 -2.62 9.77 -3.90
CA LYS A 20 -4.00 9.80 -3.37
C LYS A 20 -5.02 10.07 -4.48
N GLU A 21 -4.75 11.04 -5.37
CA GLU A 21 -5.62 11.32 -6.51
C GLU A 21 -5.75 10.12 -7.46
N LEU A 22 -4.64 9.39 -7.71
CA LEU A 22 -4.68 8.15 -8.51
C LEU A 22 -5.57 7.08 -7.84
N MET A 23 -5.50 6.95 -6.52
CA MET A 23 -6.29 5.97 -5.79
C MET A 23 -7.77 6.35 -5.64
N GLU A 24 -8.17 7.60 -5.91
CA GLU A 24 -9.59 7.97 -5.97
C GLU A 24 -10.30 7.36 -7.19
N ASP A 25 -9.59 7.15 -8.29
CA ASP A 25 -10.14 6.44 -9.44
C ASP A 25 -10.31 4.94 -9.13
N GLU A 26 -11.52 4.43 -9.27
CA GLU A 26 -11.85 3.05 -8.90
C GLU A 26 -11.18 2.02 -9.81
N GLU A 27 -11.08 2.28 -11.11
CA GLU A 27 -10.46 1.35 -12.07
C GLU A 27 -8.96 1.26 -11.80
N VAL A 28 -8.30 2.40 -11.60
CA VAL A 28 -6.88 2.50 -11.26
C VAL A 28 -6.59 1.80 -9.93
N ARG A 29 -7.39 2.09 -8.92
CA ARG A 29 -7.28 1.49 -7.59
C ARG A 29 -7.45 -0.03 -7.62
N ASN A 30 -8.47 -0.52 -8.32
CA ASN A 30 -8.74 -1.95 -8.43
C ASN A 30 -7.60 -2.68 -9.16
N ALA A 31 -7.08 -2.11 -10.24
CA ALA A 31 -5.96 -2.69 -10.99
C ALA A 31 -4.69 -2.75 -10.13
N PHE A 32 -4.39 -1.68 -9.38
CA PHE A 32 -3.26 -1.66 -8.44
C PHE A 32 -3.43 -2.70 -7.33
N LEU A 33 -4.61 -2.76 -6.70
CA LEU A 33 -4.90 -3.73 -5.63
C LEU A 33 -4.80 -5.17 -6.13
N ALA A 34 -5.34 -5.48 -7.31
CA ALA A 34 -5.24 -6.80 -7.92
C ALA A 34 -3.77 -7.21 -8.09
N ALA A 35 -2.93 -6.29 -8.60
CA ALA A 35 -1.51 -6.54 -8.80
C ALA A 35 -0.75 -6.77 -7.48
N VAL A 36 -0.99 -5.96 -6.45
CA VAL A 36 -0.33 -6.06 -5.14
C VAL A 36 -0.75 -7.33 -4.39
N LEU A 37 -2.05 -7.63 -4.40
CA LEU A 37 -2.60 -8.79 -3.68
C LEU A 37 -2.36 -10.11 -4.43
N GLY A 38 -2.01 -10.05 -5.72
CA GLY A 38 -1.80 -11.21 -6.57
C GLY A 38 -3.09 -11.98 -6.86
N ILE A 39 -4.20 -11.26 -7.03
CA ILE A 39 -5.53 -11.79 -7.36
C ILE A 39 -5.96 -11.31 -8.76
N ASN A 40 -6.95 -11.99 -9.36
CA ASN A 40 -7.51 -11.52 -10.62
C ASN A 40 -8.35 -10.25 -10.39
N LEU A 41 -8.32 -9.32 -11.35
CA LEU A 41 -9.12 -8.10 -11.27
C LEU A 41 -10.63 -8.40 -11.10
N GLU A 42 -11.12 -9.48 -11.70
CA GLU A 42 -12.51 -9.92 -11.60
C GLU A 42 -12.92 -10.38 -10.20
N GLU A 43 -11.97 -10.70 -9.33
CA GLU A 43 -12.22 -11.04 -7.91
C GLU A 43 -12.52 -9.79 -7.06
N ILE A 44 -12.20 -8.60 -7.59
CA ILE A 44 -12.56 -7.33 -6.95
C ILE A 44 -13.97 -6.93 -7.44
N VAL A 45 -14.96 -7.23 -6.63
CA VAL A 45 -16.36 -6.88 -6.92
C VAL A 45 -16.61 -5.39 -6.67
N GLU A 46 -16.02 -4.85 -5.59
CA GLU A 46 -16.05 -3.43 -5.27
C GLU A 46 -14.85 -3.03 -4.41
N SER A 47 -14.40 -1.81 -4.56
CA SER A 47 -13.47 -1.18 -3.63
C SER A 47 -14.00 0.21 -3.26
N ARG A 48 -13.90 0.57 -1.99
CA ARG A 48 -14.45 1.82 -1.49
C ARG A 48 -13.44 2.52 -0.59
N ILE A 49 -13.15 3.79 -0.89
CA ILE A 49 -12.33 4.63 -0.02
C ILE A 49 -13.06 4.87 1.31
N LEU A 50 -12.37 4.64 2.40
CA LEU A 50 -12.82 4.94 3.76
C LEU A 50 -12.13 6.21 4.28
N PRO A 51 -12.71 6.87 5.30
CA PRO A 51 -12.02 7.96 5.98
C PRO A 51 -10.64 7.55 6.48
N SER A 52 -9.62 8.35 6.17
CA SER A 52 -8.22 8.08 6.51
C SER A 52 -7.91 8.20 8.01
N HIS A 53 -8.74 8.91 8.77
CA HIS A 53 -8.58 9.07 10.21
C HIS A 53 -9.05 7.81 10.94
N LEU A 54 -8.15 7.18 11.67
CA LEU A 54 -8.48 6.07 12.57
C LEU A 54 -9.13 6.61 13.84
N ARG A 55 -10.07 5.85 14.39
CA ARG A 55 -10.85 6.26 15.55
C ARG A 55 -9.96 6.53 16.77
N GLN A 56 -10.13 7.70 17.38
CA GLN A 56 -9.62 8.00 18.71
C GLN A 56 -10.71 7.70 19.73
N LYS A 57 -10.39 6.98 20.80
CA LYS A 57 -11.31 6.74 21.93
C LYS A 57 -11.28 7.91 22.89
N ASP A 58 -10.07 8.46 23.11
CA ASP A 58 -9.81 9.61 23.95
C ASP A 58 -9.04 10.69 23.18
N LYS A 59 -9.14 11.96 23.65
CA LYS A 59 -8.46 13.08 23.00
C LYS A 59 -6.94 12.99 23.01
N ASP A 60 -6.41 12.25 23.97
CA ASP A 60 -4.96 12.05 24.17
C ASP A 60 -4.43 10.82 23.42
N ASP A 61 -5.31 10.04 22.78
CA ASP A 61 -4.90 8.90 21.95
C ASP A 61 -4.08 9.37 20.75
N LYS A 62 -3.02 8.62 20.43
CA LYS A 62 -2.24 8.87 19.22
C LYS A 62 -3.16 8.81 18.01
N LEU A 63 -3.25 9.91 17.28
CA LEU A 63 -3.99 10.00 16.03
C LEU A 63 -3.30 9.13 14.97
N GLY A 64 -4.04 8.18 14.40
CA GLY A 64 -3.64 7.46 13.20
C GLY A 64 -4.27 8.12 11.98
N ILE A 65 -3.44 8.60 11.07
CA ILE A 65 -3.88 9.12 9.77
C ILE A 65 -3.21 8.26 8.70
N LEU A 66 -4.02 7.61 7.90
CA LEU A 66 -3.59 6.76 6.78
C LEU A 66 -3.56 7.58 5.50
N ASP A 67 -2.71 7.21 4.55
CA ASP A 67 -2.69 7.90 3.25
C ASP A 67 -3.92 7.52 2.44
N VAL A 68 -4.14 6.24 2.18
CA VAL A 68 -5.32 5.71 1.49
C VAL A 68 -5.86 4.51 2.25
N ARG A 69 -7.13 4.56 2.66
CA ARG A 69 -7.80 3.44 3.33
C ARG A 69 -8.92 2.91 2.47
N VAL A 70 -8.88 1.63 2.16
CA VAL A 70 -9.84 0.96 1.28
C VAL A 70 -10.59 -0.13 2.02
N LEU A 71 -11.89 -0.25 1.76
CA LEU A 71 -12.69 -1.44 2.05
C LEU A 71 -12.86 -2.24 0.77
N LEU A 72 -12.33 -3.43 0.74
CA LEU A 72 -12.38 -4.34 -0.40
C LEU A 72 -13.49 -5.38 -0.20
N ASN A 73 -14.36 -5.54 -1.20
CA ASN A 73 -15.45 -6.52 -1.22
C ASN A 73 -16.33 -6.51 0.05
N ASN A 74 -16.51 -5.33 0.66
CA ASN A 74 -17.24 -5.14 1.94
C ASN A 74 -16.69 -5.94 3.13
N LYS A 75 -15.44 -6.38 3.09
CA LYS A 75 -14.81 -7.22 4.11
C LYS A 75 -13.44 -6.72 4.54
N GLU A 76 -12.46 -6.83 3.66
CA GLU A 76 -11.06 -6.59 3.99
C GLU A 76 -10.76 -5.09 4.03
N GLN A 77 -10.01 -4.66 5.03
CA GLN A 77 -9.54 -3.29 5.12
C GLN A 77 -8.09 -3.22 4.69
N ILE A 78 -7.80 -2.32 3.77
CA ILE A 78 -6.46 -2.13 3.22
C ILE A 78 -6.02 -0.70 3.52
N ASP A 79 -4.84 -0.57 4.09
CA ASP A 79 -4.10 0.67 4.25
C ASP A 79 -2.98 0.72 3.22
N ILE A 80 -2.94 1.74 2.38
CA ILE A 80 -1.87 1.93 1.39
C ILE A 80 -1.15 3.22 1.75
N GLU A 81 0.13 3.11 2.06
CA GLU A 81 0.98 4.24 2.41
C GLU A 81 2.16 4.37 1.44
N ILE A 82 2.45 5.61 1.03
CA ILE A 82 3.64 5.93 0.26
C ILE A 82 4.61 6.74 1.12
N GLN A 83 5.78 6.16 1.42
CA GLN A 83 6.75 6.77 2.29
C GLN A 83 8.03 7.13 1.52
N VAL A 84 8.24 8.44 1.34
CA VAL A 84 9.37 8.96 0.55
C VAL A 84 10.66 9.02 1.38
N THR A 85 10.57 9.32 2.67
CA THR A 85 11.71 9.48 3.56
C THR A 85 11.82 8.29 4.50
N SER A 86 13.02 7.75 4.67
CA SER A 86 13.28 6.67 5.62
C SER A 86 12.79 7.02 7.03
N SER A 87 12.16 6.06 7.69
CA SER A 87 11.69 6.16 9.07
C SER A 87 12.28 5.04 9.89
N GLU A 88 12.94 5.39 10.99
CA GLU A 88 13.51 4.43 11.95
C GLU A 88 12.43 3.52 12.59
N TYR A 89 11.19 4.04 12.69
CA TYR A 89 10.07 3.35 13.33
C TYR A 89 9.00 2.89 12.32
N TRP A 90 9.43 2.54 11.10
CA TRP A 90 8.48 2.12 10.06
C TRP A 90 7.68 0.87 10.45
N ALA A 91 8.34 -0.14 10.96
CA ALA A 91 7.70 -1.40 11.35
C ALA A 91 6.69 -1.20 12.49
N GLU A 92 7.06 -0.42 13.53
CA GLU A 92 6.18 -0.12 14.66
C GLU A 92 4.96 0.70 14.22
N ARG A 93 5.15 1.64 13.29
CA ARG A 93 4.05 2.44 12.72
C ARG A 93 3.08 1.57 11.94
N THR A 94 3.58 0.69 11.10
CA THR A 94 2.78 -0.29 10.35
C THR A 94 1.96 -1.18 11.29
N LEU A 95 2.59 -1.76 12.30
CA LEU A 95 1.91 -2.59 13.29
C LEU A 95 0.86 -1.80 14.08
N PHE A 96 1.14 -0.55 14.43
CA PHE A 96 0.20 0.32 15.12
C PHE A 96 -1.05 0.58 14.28
N TYR A 97 -0.91 0.89 12.97
CA TYR A 97 -2.03 1.15 12.08
C TYR A 97 -2.85 -0.10 11.83
N LEU A 98 -2.21 -1.24 11.53
CA LEU A 98 -2.89 -2.53 11.41
C LEU A 98 -3.66 -2.88 12.68
N GLY A 99 -3.03 -2.74 13.86
CA GLY A 99 -3.67 -3.01 15.14
C GLY A 99 -4.90 -2.14 15.35
N LYS A 100 -4.82 -0.83 15.06
CA LYS A 100 -5.97 0.07 15.16
C LYS A 100 -7.09 -0.29 14.19
N MET A 101 -6.79 -0.53 12.92
CA MET A 101 -7.79 -0.96 11.94
C MET A 101 -8.50 -2.24 12.38
N PHE A 102 -7.75 -3.19 12.93
CA PHE A 102 -8.29 -4.48 13.35
C PHE A 102 -9.21 -4.36 14.57
N VAL A 103 -8.78 -3.67 15.63
CA VAL A 103 -9.61 -3.53 16.84
C VAL A 103 -10.80 -2.59 16.66
N ASP A 104 -10.73 -1.65 15.71
CA ASP A 104 -11.83 -0.72 15.43
C ASP A 104 -13.02 -1.40 14.70
N GLN A 105 -12.84 -2.63 14.22
CA GLN A 105 -13.93 -3.39 13.60
C GLN A 105 -14.99 -3.86 14.61
N LEU A 106 -14.62 -4.02 15.88
CA LEU A 106 -15.54 -4.53 16.91
C LEU A 106 -15.97 -3.45 17.89
N LYS A 107 -17.23 -3.54 18.27
CA LYS A 107 -17.79 -2.82 19.41
C LYS A 107 -17.78 -3.72 20.66
N PRO A 108 -17.86 -3.15 21.87
CA PRO A 108 -17.95 -3.94 23.08
C PRO A 108 -19.12 -4.95 23.02
N GLY A 109 -18.82 -6.25 23.30
CA GLY A 109 -19.78 -7.33 23.29
C GLY A 109 -20.03 -8.00 21.93
N GLU A 110 -19.38 -7.56 20.86
CA GLU A 110 -19.47 -8.22 19.57
C GLU A 110 -18.53 -9.45 19.49
N ASP A 111 -18.93 -10.41 18.64
CA ASP A 111 -18.21 -11.67 18.44
C ASP A 111 -16.93 -11.45 17.61
N TYR A 112 -15.83 -12.08 18.01
CA TYR A 112 -14.56 -12.06 17.29
C TYR A 112 -14.65 -12.66 15.87
N GLN A 113 -15.66 -13.47 15.56
CA GLN A 113 -15.90 -14.01 14.20
C GLN A 113 -16.18 -12.90 13.17
N LYS A 114 -16.53 -11.70 13.61
CA LYS A 114 -16.75 -10.53 12.73
C LYS A 114 -15.47 -9.87 12.26
N LEU A 115 -14.33 -10.23 12.87
CA LEU A 115 -13.05 -9.66 12.48
C LEU A 115 -12.65 -10.11 11.09
N GLU A 116 -12.50 -9.16 10.21
CA GLU A 116 -12.03 -9.36 8.84
C GLU A 116 -10.54 -8.99 8.71
N LYS A 117 -9.93 -9.42 7.60
CA LYS A 117 -8.51 -9.19 7.32
C LYS A 117 -8.20 -7.70 7.25
N CYS A 118 -7.06 -7.32 7.83
CA CYS A 118 -6.42 -6.03 7.66
C CYS A 118 -5.10 -6.19 6.92
N ILE A 119 -4.91 -5.43 5.87
CA ILE A 119 -3.73 -5.46 5.00
C ILE A 119 -3.07 -4.09 5.04
N HIS A 120 -1.75 -4.06 5.22
CA HIS A 120 -0.96 -2.85 5.03
C HIS A 120 -0.09 -3.00 3.80
N VAL A 121 -0.11 -2.00 2.92
CA VAL A 121 0.71 -1.91 1.71
C VAL A 121 1.61 -0.69 1.83
N GLY A 122 2.88 -0.90 2.11
CA GLY A 122 3.89 0.16 2.19
C GLY A 122 4.71 0.28 0.92
N ILE A 123 4.60 1.41 0.21
CA ILE A 123 5.42 1.76 -0.95
C ILE A 123 6.55 2.65 -0.46
N LEU A 124 7.78 2.13 -0.49
CA LEU A 124 8.94 2.75 0.15
C LEU A 124 9.94 3.29 -0.87
N ASN A 125 10.26 4.58 -0.78
CA ASN A 125 11.36 5.19 -1.56
C ASN A 125 12.71 5.08 -0.82
N PHE A 126 12.87 4.02 -0.03
CA PHE A 126 14.13 3.65 0.66
C PHE A 126 14.21 2.14 0.79
N THR A 127 15.43 1.63 1.03
CA THR A 127 15.67 0.21 1.27
C THR A 127 15.41 -0.10 2.75
N LEU A 128 14.54 -1.05 3.02
CA LEU A 128 14.19 -1.51 4.37
C LEU A 128 14.94 -2.80 4.73
N PHE A 129 15.04 -3.73 3.78
CA PHE A 129 15.68 -5.03 3.97
C PHE A 129 16.95 -5.14 3.13
N ASP A 130 17.99 -5.78 3.67
CA ASP A 130 19.27 -6.00 3.01
C ASP A 130 19.23 -7.29 2.17
N ASP A 131 18.33 -7.34 1.20
CA ASP A 131 18.18 -8.39 0.18
C ASP A 131 17.87 -7.77 -1.18
N GLU A 132 17.71 -8.60 -2.22
CA GLU A 132 17.46 -8.16 -3.58
C GLU A 132 15.97 -8.03 -3.91
N GLU A 133 15.07 -8.56 -3.07
CA GLU A 133 13.65 -8.60 -3.34
C GLU A 133 13.00 -7.23 -3.17
N TYR A 134 12.40 -6.69 -4.24
CA TYR A 134 11.67 -5.42 -4.17
C TYR A 134 10.30 -5.53 -3.50
N TYR A 135 9.79 -6.74 -3.37
CA TYR A 135 8.49 -7.07 -2.79
C TYR A 135 8.62 -8.12 -1.72
N SER A 136 8.07 -7.83 -0.55
CA SER A 136 7.97 -8.77 0.56
C SER A 136 6.56 -8.83 1.12
N ARG A 137 6.09 -10.03 1.46
CA ARG A 137 4.76 -10.29 2.03
C ARG A 137 4.89 -11.03 3.34
N PHE A 138 4.26 -10.51 4.39
CA PHE A 138 4.37 -11.02 5.75
C PHE A 138 3.01 -11.42 6.31
N HIS A 139 3.02 -12.52 7.06
CA HIS A 139 1.91 -13.02 7.87
C HIS A 139 2.44 -13.50 9.23
N PHE A 140 1.55 -13.83 10.15
CA PHE A 140 1.93 -14.47 11.40
C PHE A 140 2.19 -15.96 11.21
N TRP A 141 3.44 -16.36 11.42
CA TRP A 141 3.88 -17.75 11.32
C TRP A 141 4.53 -18.21 12.61
N SER A 142 4.46 -19.53 12.89
CA SER A 142 5.26 -20.12 13.98
C SER A 142 6.72 -20.19 13.58
N ASP A 143 7.63 -19.95 14.53
CA ASP A 143 9.06 -20.10 14.32
C ASP A 143 9.43 -21.54 13.98
N GLN A 144 8.72 -22.52 14.58
CA GLN A 144 8.90 -23.94 14.34
C GLN A 144 7.91 -24.45 13.28
N GLY A 145 8.46 -24.87 12.13
CA GLY A 145 7.69 -25.53 11.08
C GLY A 145 6.83 -24.61 10.23
N ARG A 146 6.96 -23.30 10.36
CA ARG A 146 6.30 -22.26 9.53
C ARG A 146 4.80 -22.53 9.32
N LYS A 147 4.09 -22.76 10.42
CA LYS A 147 2.62 -22.89 10.40
C LYS A 147 2.00 -21.52 10.48
N MET A 148 1.12 -21.19 9.54
CA MET A 148 0.37 -19.93 9.60
C MET A 148 -0.53 -19.94 10.84
N TYR A 149 -0.38 -18.93 11.69
CA TYR A 149 -1.21 -18.77 12.89
C TYR A 149 -2.53 -18.07 12.54
N SER A 150 -2.47 -17.04 11.70
CA SER A 150 -3.62 -16.27 11.26
C SER A 150 -3.31 -15.58 9.93
N ASP A 151 -4.31 -15.51 9.05
CA ASP A 151 -4.30 -14.74 7.80
C ASP A 151 -4.95 -13.35 7.96
N LYS A 152 -5.37 -13.00 9.19
CA LYS A 152 -6.10 -11.73 9.46
C LYS A 152 -5.22 -10.50 9.43
N TYR A 153 -3.90 -10.65 9.55
CA TYR A 153 -2.90 -9.59 9.38
C TYR A 153 -1.99 -9.92 8.22
N GLU A 154 -1.86 -8.98 7.31
CA GLU A 154 -1.01 -9.09 6.14
C GLU A 154 -0.28 -7.78 5.90
N ILE A 155 1.05 -7.85 5.63
CA ILE A 155 1.86 -6.68 5.34
C ILE A 155 2.56 -6.91 4.00
N HIS A 156 2.44 -5.95 3.10
CA HIS A 156 3.18 -5.88 1.85
C HIS A 156 4.16 -4.71 1.92
N THR A 157 5.41 -4.98 1.58
CA THR A 157 6.47 -3.96 1.49
C THR A 157 7.01 -3.93 0.08
N LEU A 158 7.01 -2.74 -0.53
CA LEU A 158 7.37 -2.49 -1.92
C LEU A 158 8.51 -1.46 -1.96
N GLU A 159 9.73 -1.91 -2.23
CA GLU A 159 10.95 -1.10 -2.10
C GLU A 159 11.41 -0.56 -3.46
N LEU A 160 10.97 0.65 -3.82
CA LEU A 160 11.24 1.28 -5.13
C LEU A 160 12.75 1.39 -5.50
N PRO A 161 13.69 1.66 -4.55
CA PRO A 161 15.09 1.76 -4.92
C PRO A 161 15.73 0.47 -5.42
N LYS A 162 15.13 -0.68 -5.16
CA LYS A 162 15.61 -1.98 -5.63
C LYS A 162 15.32 -2.21 -7.11
N LEU A 163 14.29 -1.57 -7.67
CA LEU A 163 13.90 -1.73 -9.08
C LEU A 163 15.02 -1.38 -10.08
N ALA A 164 15.86 -0.42 -9.73
CA ALA A 164 16.98 0.00 -10.59
C ALA A 164 18.25 -0.83 -10.42
N LYS A 165 18.31 -1.71 -9.41
CA LYS A 165 19.53 -2.45 -9.05
C LYS A 165 19.58 -3.84 -9.64
N HIS A 166 18.44 -4.43 -9.97
CA HIS A 166 18.30 -5.82 -10.40
C HIS A 166 17.31 -5.93 -11.54
N GLU A 167 17.45 -6.99 -12.32
CA GLU A 167 16.47 -7.40 -13.34
C GLU A 167 15.48 -8.38 -12.70
N TYR A 168 14.19 -8.12 -12.90
CA TYR A 168 13.10 -8.95 -12.36
C TYR A 168 12.22 -9.48 -13.48
N PRO A 169 11.59 -10.67 -13.30
CA PRO A 169 10.54 -11.13 -14.20
C PRO A 169 9.42 -10.10 -14.32
N GLU A 170 8.95 -9.89 -15.54
CA GLU A 170 7.87 -8.95 -15.81
C GLU A 170 6.55 -9.40 -15.16
N THR A 171 5.97 -8.54 -14.33
CA THR A 171 4.69 -8.75 -13.64
C THR A 171 3.89 -7.47 -13.64
N GLU A 172 2.58 -7.56 -13.47
CA GLU A 172 1.73 -6.37 -13.34
C GLU A 172 2.14 -5.50 -12.14
N LEU A 173 2.53 -6.11 -11.03
CA LEU A 173 3.06 -5.38 -9.88
C LEU A 173 4.33 -4.61 -10.22
N LEU A 174 5.27 -5.22 -10.95
CA LEU A 174 6.50 -4.54 -11.36
C LEU A 174 6.21 -3.32 -12.24
N LYS A 175 5.29 -3.43 -13.20
CA LYS A 175 4.86 -2.31 -14.06
C LYS A 175 4.27 -1.17 -13.22
N TRP A 176 3.38 -1.50 -12.28
CA TRP A 176 2.84 -0.51 -11.34
C TRP A 176 3.92 0.23 -10.56
N LEU A 177 4.93 -0.50 -10.04
CA LEU A 177 6.00 0.11 -9.27
C LEU A 177 6.93 0.96 -10.14
N GLN A 178 7.20 0.54 -11.39
CA GLN A 178 7.93 1.34 -12.38
C GLN A 178 7.18 2.64 -12.69
N PHE A 179 5.85 2.57 -12.90
CA PHE A 179 5.00 3.74 -13.10
C PHE A 179 5.04 4.68 -11.89
N ILE A 180 4.87 4.16 -10.67
CA ILE A 180 4.91 4.96 -9.44
C ILE A 180 6.28 5.62 -9.25
N ASN A 181 7.36 4.93 -9.61
CA ASN A 181 8.72 5.41 -9.46
C ASN A 181 9.17 6.36 -10.59
N ALA A 182 8.42 6.44 -11.70
CA ALA A 182 8.77 7.24 -12.87
C ALA A 182 8.91 8.74 -12.54
N GLU A 183 9.95 9.37 -13.10
CA GLU A 183 10.29 10.78 -12.88
C GLU A 183 10.34 11.60 -14.17
N SER A 184 10.35 10.93 -15.33
CA SER A 184 10.40 11.53 -16.65
C SER A 184 9.26 11.03 -17.53
N LYS A 185 8.98 11.75 -18.62
CA LYS A 185 7.94 11.35 -19.58
C LYS A 185 8.30 10.03 -20.26
N GLU A 186 9.57 9.85 -20.58
CA GLU A 186 10.09 8.64 -21.19
C GLU A 186 9.89 7.40 -20.29
N GLU A 187 10.11 7.56 -18.98
CA GLU A 187 9.89 6.47 -18.01
C GLU A 187 8.39 6.12 -17.89
N PHE A 188 7.50 7.11 -17.93
CA PHE A 188 6.06 6.86 -17.97
C PHE A 188 5.63 6.08 -19.21
N GLU A 189 6.16 6.47 -20.38
CA GLU A 189 5.85 5.80 -21.66
C GLU A 189 6.40 4.35 -21.70
N MET A 190 7.46 4.06 -20.96
CA MET A 190 7.99 2.69 -20.85
C MET A 190 7.22 1.82 -19.85
N ALA A 191 6.61 2.42 -18.83
CA ALA A 191 5.85 1.71 -17.80
C ALA A 191 4.37 1.49 -18.18
N ALA A 192 3.89 2.15 -19.24
CA ALA A 192 2.51 2.03 -19.74
C ALA A 192 2.37 0.87 -20.72
#